data_600cdb587a0f0535e7db5f83495600f6
#
_entry.id   600cdb587a0f0535e7db5f83495600f6
#
_cell.length_a   1.000
_cell.length_b   1.000
_cell.length_c   1.000
_cell.angle_alpha   90.00
_cell.angle_beta   90.00
_cell.angle_gamma   90.00
#
_symmetry.space_group_name_H-M   'P 1'
#
loop_
_entity.id
_entity.type
_entity.pdbx_description
1 polymer ?
#
loop_
_entity_poly.entity_id
_entity_poly.type
_entity_poly.pdbx_seq_one_letter_code
_entity_poly.pdbx_strand_id
1 'polypeptide(L)'
;MFNNLIPLLGLATLVALAGLILIRPLRRSIITRPIFSTYRKVLPQMSDTERDALEAGTVWWEGELFRGKPDWQKLHAYPQPKLTAAEQSFMDNECEEACRLVDDWQVTHELYDLPNEAWRYIKDKGFLGMIIPKKYGGLEFSAYAHSQVVTKLSTRSSALSVSVMVPNSLGPGELLLHYGTDEQKNHYLPRLAKGIEVPAFALTSPWAGSDAASIPDSGVVCKGMWQGKEVLGMRVNWDKRYITLAPVCT
;
A
#
# COMPACT_ATOMS: atom_id res chain seq x y z
N MET A 1 53.64 25.55 34.72
CA MET A 1 52.69 24.56 35.21
C MET A 1 51.28 24.69 34.59
N PHE A 2 50.85 25.90 34.23
CA PHE A 2 49.50 26.13 33.66
C PHE A 2 49.30 25.67 32.17
N ASN A 3 50.37 25.56 31.37
CA ASN A 3 50.28 25.25 29.92
C ASN A 3 49.78 23.82 29.60
N ASN A 4 49.82 22.90 30.53
CA ASN A 4 49.36 21.52 30.30
C ASN A 4 47.95 21.25 30.85
N LEU A 5 47.34 22.18 31.55
CA LEU A 5 46.05 21.99 32.18
C LEU A 5 44.90 22.07 31.16
N ILE A 6 45.02 22.98 30.17
CA ILE A 6 44.00 23.19 29.12
C ILE A 6 43.87 21.96 28.23
N PRO A 7 44.92 21.38 27.67
CA PRO A 7 44.81 20.18 26.84
C PRO A 7 44.37 18.95 27.65
N LEU A 8 44.71 18.83 28.93
CA LEU A 8 44.23 17.76 29.79
C LEU A 8 42.72 17.86 30.08
N LEU A 9 42.21 19.07 30.33
CA LEU A 9 40.78 19.33 30.47
C LEU A 9 40.03 19.05 29.17
N GLY A 10 40.59 19.45 28.03
CA GLY A 10 40.02 19.15 26.71
C GLY A 10 39.90 17.64 26.43
N LEU A 11 40.98 16.91 26.75
CA LEU A 11 40.98 15.44 26.58
C LEU A 11 39.98 14.77 27.54
N ALA A 12 39.92 15.19 28.80
CA ALA A 12 38.96 14.67 29.76
C ALA A 12 37.51 14.91 29.33
N THR A 13 37.22 16.10 28.77
CA THR A 13 35.88 16.42 28.26
C THR A 13 35.53 15.53 27.05
N LEU A 14 36.48 15.33 26.14
CA LEU A 14 36.27 14.44 24.97
C LEU A 14 36.01 12.99 25.39
N VAL A 15 36.77 12.48 26.36
CA VAL A 15 36.58 11.13 26.92
C VAL A 15 35.22 11.01 27.62
N ALA A 16 34.81 12.03 28.38
CA ALA A 16 33.51 12.05 29.04
C ALA A 16 32.35 12.07 28.02
N LEU A 17 32.45 12.90 26.95
CA LEU A 17 31.47 12.93 25.87
C LEU A 17 31.45 11.60 25.11
N ALA A 18 32.58 11.04 24.79
CA ALA A 18 32.66 9.73 24.14
C ALA A 18 32.04 8.64 25.03
N GLY A 19 32.32 8.65 26.31
CA GLY A 19 31.72 7.75 27.29
C GLY A 19 30.19 7.91 27.35
N LEU A 20 29.70 9.15 27.35
CA LEU A 20 28.27 9.45 27.36
C LEU A 20 27.56 8.93 26.10
N ILE A 21 28.22 8.97 24.93
CA ILE A 21 27.65 8.52 23.65
C ILE A 21 27.80 7.01 23.49
N LEU A 22 28.95 6.43 23.80
CA LEU A 22 29.29 5.05 23.49
C LEU A 22 28.80 4.07 24.56
N ILE A 23 28.82 4.49 25.85
CA ILE A 23 28.34 3.62 26.94
C ILE A 23 26.83 3.63 27.00
N ARG A 24 26.24 2.55 26.47
CA ARG A 24 24.77 2.41 26.26
C ARG A 24 23.93 2.68 27.54
N PRO A 25 24.26 2.16 28.74
CA PRO A 25 23.50 2.47 29.95
C PRO A 25 23.52 3.95 30.31
N LEU A 26 24.70 4.59 30.20
CA LEU A 26 24.89 6.00 30.53
C LEU A 26 24.11 6.90 29.56
N ARG A 27 24.25 6.68 28.28
CA ARG A 27 23.44 7.37 27.22
C ARG A 27 21.96 7.23 27.46
N ARG A 28 21.50 6.02 27.81
CA ARG A 28 20.06 5.77 28.03
C ARG A 28 19.54 6.55 29.25
N SER A 29 20.27 6.61 30.32
CA SER A 29 19.83 7.29 31.57
C SER A 29 19.87 8.80 31.44
N ILE A 30 20.93 9.35 30.84
CA ILE A 30 21.19 10.80 30.85
C ILE A 30 20.58 11.50 29.62
N ILE A 31 20.56 10.86 28.43
CA ILE A 31 20.11 11.46 27.20
C ILE A 31 18.76 10.88 26.76
N THR A 32 18.72 9.56 26.48
CA THR A 32 17.62 8.98 25.77
C THR A 32 16.30 9.00 26.56
N ARG A 33 16.33 8.64 27.83
CA ARG A 33 15.14 8.60 28.70
C ARG A 33 14.48 9.98 28.87
N PRO A 34 15.24 11.05 29.26
CA PRO A 34 14.65 12.38 29.40
C PRO A 34 14.05 12.89 28.10
N ILE A 35 14.78 12.77 26.96
CA ILE A 35 14.28 13.18 25.64
C ILE A 35 13.02 12.40 25.29
N PHE A 36 13.03 11.09 25.44
CA PHE A 36 11.89 10.24 25.15
C PHE A 36 10.67 10.56 26.04
N SER A 37 10.90 10.85 27.33
CA SER A 37 9.82 11.25 28.24
C SER A 37 9.16 12.57 27.81
N THR A 38 9.96 13.54 27.37
CA THR A 38 9.46 14.81 26.85
C THR A 38 8.72 14.60 25.52
N TYR A 39 9.31 13.84 24.62
CA TYR A 39 8.71 13.53 23.30
C TYR A 39 7.35 12.85 23.43
N ARG A 40 7.22 11.87 24.33
CA ARG A 40 5.91 11.22 24.61
C ARG A 40 4.81 12.17 25.05
N LYS A 41 5.14 13.28 25.69
CA LYS A 41 4.15 14.28 26.14
C LYS A 41 3.70 15.21 25.01
N VAL A 42 4.54 15.36 23.98
CA VAL A 42 4.28 16.25 22.84
C VAL A 42 3.57 15.52 21.71
N LEU A 43 3.69 14.20 21.63
CA LEU A 43 3.00 13.39 20.64
C LEU A 43 1.48 13.52 20.80
N PRO A 44 0.74 13.68 19.70
CA PRO A 44 -0.71 13.60 19.72
C PRO A 44 -1.15 12.26 20.31
N GLN A 45 -2.29 12.26 20.96
CA GLN A 45 -2.87 11.02 21.47
C GLN A 45 -3.36 10.18 20.28
N MET A 46 -3.09 8.88 20.36
CA MET A 46 -3.57 7.92 19.37
C MET A 46 -5.10 7.89 19.42
N SER A 47 -5.75 7.96 18.26
CA SER A 47 -7.19 7.78 18.16
C SER A 47 -7.62 6.35 18.53
N ASP A 48 -8.90 6.17 18.87
CA ASP A 48 -9.41 4.82 19.17
C ASP A 48 -9.31 3.91 17.97
N THR A 49 -9.59 4.42 16.76
CA THR A 49 -9.45 3.67 15.50
C THR A 49 -8.02 3.20 15.25
N GLU A 50 -7.01 4.06 15.49
CA GLU A 50 -5.61 3.66 15.36
C GLU A 50 -5.22 2.61 16.39
N ARG A 51 -5.73 2.74 17.61
CA ARG A 51 -5.48 1.75 18.68
C ARG A 51 -6.08 0.40 18.29
N ASP A 52 -7.34 0.37 17.87
CA ASP A 52 -8.03 -0.84 17.43
C ASP A 52 -7.31 -1.51 16.26
N ALA A 53 -6.84 -0.73 15.29
CA ALA A 53 -6.07 -1.25 14.16
C ALA A 53 -4.73 -1.87 14.59
N LEU A 54 -4.02 -1.24 15.53
CA LEU A 54 -2.75 -1.76 16.05
C LEU A 54 -2.96 -3.01 16.93
N GLU A 55 -4.03 -3.04 17.71
CA GLU A 55 -4.36 -4.19 18.58
C GLU A 55 -4.87 -5.40 17.78
N ALA A 56 -5.60 -5.16 16.69
CA ALA A 56 -6.04 -6.20 15.76
C ALA A 56 -4.93 -6.71 14.83
N GLY A 57 -3.91 -5.89 14.58
CA GLY A 57 -2.83 -6.19 13.65
C GLY A 57 -1.85 -7.22 14.18
N THR A 58 -1.36 -8.07 13.28
CA THR A 58 -0.22 -8.95 13.54
C THR A 58 1.04 -8.33 12.93
N VAL A 59 2.11 -8.26 13.72
CA VAL A 59 3.41 -7.78 13.25
C VAL A 59 4.24 -8.99 12.85
N TRP A 60 4.65 -9.01 11.59
CA TRP A 60 5.51 -10.06 11.06
C TRP A 60 7.00 -9.73 11.27
N TRP A 61 7.90 -10.23 10.40
CA TRP A 61 9.35 -10.02 10.55
C TRP A 61 9.75 -8.52 10.48
N GLU A 62 9.05 -7.69 9.75
CA GLU A 62 9.33 -6.25 9.63
C GLU A 62 9.39 -5.52 10.99
N GLY A 63 8.70 -6.04 12.01
CA GLY A 63 8.81 -5.53 13.38
C GLY A 63 10.21 -5.61 13.96
N GLU A 64 11.05 -6.52 13.47
CA GLU A 64 12.44 -6.64 13.90
C GLU A 64 13.30 -5.41 13.51
N LEU A 65 12.95 -4.74 12.40
CA LEU A 65 13.63 -3.53 11.94
C LEU A 65 13.54 -2.42 12.98
N PHE A 66 12.36 -2.26 13.61
CA PHE A 66 12.13 -1.24 14.64
C PHE A 66 12.83 -1.54 15.98
N ARG A 67 13.30 -2.76 16.17
CA ARG A 67 14.07 -3.14 17.35
C ARG A 67 15.54 -2.68 17.28
N GLY A 68 15.99 -2.22 16.11
CA GLY A 68 17.36 -1.76 15.86
C GLY A 68 18.41 -2.87 15.80
N LYS A 69 18.02 -4.12 15.85
CA LYS A 69 18.87 -5.32 15.70
C LYS A 69 18.01 -6.45 15.10
N PRO A 70 17.70 -6.37 13.81
CA PRO A 70 16.84 -7.37 13.17
C PRO A 70 17.52 -8.72 13.09
N ASP A 71 16.74 -9.78 13.25
CA ASP A 71 17.19 -11.15 13.09
C ASP A 71 17.09 -11.54 11.59
N TRP A 72 18.18 -11.34 10.88
CA TRP A 72 18.29 -11.69 9.46
C TRP A 72 18.23 -13.19 9.21
N GLN A 73 18.68 -14.03 10.15
CA GLN A 73 18.61 -15.48 10.00
C GLN A 73 17.16 -15.95 9.97
N LYS A 74 16.32 -15.34 10.80
CA LYS A 74 14.87 -15.60 10.78
C LYS A 74 14.25 -15.24 9.43
N LEU A 75 14.63 -14.10 8.83
CA LEU A 75 14.15 -13.72 7.50
C LEU A 75 14.57 -14.75 6.42
N HIS A 76 15.84 -15.13 6.43
CA HIS A 76 16.37 -16.10 5.46
C HIS A 76 15.84 -17.53 5.64
N ALA A 77 15.29 -17.85 6.81
CA ALA A 77 14.67 -19.15 7.08
C ALA A 77 13.26 -19.30 6.47
N TYR A 78 12.62 -18.20 6.05
CA TYR A 78 11.33 -18.31 5.38
C TYR A 78 11.47 -18.97 4.01
N PRO A 79 10.53 -19.85 3.63
CA PRO A 79 10.51 -20.46 2.30
C PRO A 79 10.43 -19.37 1.22
N GLN A 80 11.27 -19.48 0.22
CA GLN A 80 11.18 -18.58 -0.92
C GLN A 80 9.95 -18.92 -1.76
N PRO A 81 9.06 -17.96 -2.08
CA PRO A 81 7.92 -18.21 -2.94
C PRO A 81 8.39 -18.54 -4.36
N LYS A 82 7.61 -19.38 -5.05
CA LYS A 82 7.86 -19.75 -6.44
C LYS A 82 6.58 -19.57 -7.24
N LEU A 83 6.73 -19.17 -8.50
CA LEU A 83 5.63 -19.12 -9.43
C LEU A 83 5.18 -20.54 -9.79
N THR A 84 3.89 -20.76 -9.92
CA THR A 84 3.33 -21.95 -10.58
C THR A 84 3.62 -21.91 -12.08
N ALA A 85 3.46 -23.03 -12.77
CA ALA A 85 3.65 -23.08 -14.22
C ALA A 85 2.71 -22.11 -14.98
N ALA A 86 1.48 -21.93 -14.49
CA ALA A 86 0.53 -20.99 -15.09
C ALA A 86 0.95 -19.54 -14.87
N GLU A 87 1.40 -19.18 -13.67
CA GLU A 87 1.90 -17.83 -13.36
C GLU A 87 3.17 -17.51 -14.14
N GLN A 88 4.09 -18.48 -14.27
CA GLN A 88 5.30 -18.31 -15.08
C GLN A 88 4.95 -18.11 -16.56
N SER A 89 4.05 -18.93 -17.10
CA SER A 89 3.59 -18.79 -18.49
C SER A 89 2.97 -17.41 -18.74
N PHE A 90 2.17 -16.89 -17.81
CA PHE A 90 1.59 -15.55 -17.89
C PHE A 90 2.67 -14.46 -17.91
N MET A 91 3.73 -14.62 -17.09
CA MET A 91 4.87 -13.72 -17.10
C MET A 91 5.63 -13.74 -18.43
N ASP A 92 5.81 -14.90 -19.02
CA ASP A 92 6.62 -15.08 -20.23
C ASP A 92 5.88 -14.71 -21.50
N ASN A 93 4.55 -14.72 -21.50
CA ASN A 93 3.72 -14.45 -22.67
C ASN A 93 2.88 -13.19 -22.51
N GLU A 94 1.87 -13.20 -21.64
CA GLU A 94 0.91 -12.10 -21.51
C GLU A 94 1.58 -10.80 -21.02
N CYS A 95 2.50 -10.89 -20.07
CA CYS A 95 3.21 -9.69 -19.60
C CYS A 95 4.16 -9.13 -20.65
N GLU A 96 4.84 -9.98 -21.42
CA GLU A 96 5.70 -9.52 -22.54
C GLU A 96 4.88 -8.78 -23.58
N GLU A 97 3.73 -9.34 -23.96
CA GLU A 97 2.87 -8.71 -24.96
C GLU A 97 2.28 -7.39 -24.43
N ALA A 98 1.83 -7.33 -23.18
CA ALA A 98 1.37 -6.08 -22.57
C ALA A 98 2.47 -5.00 -22.59
N CYS A 99 3.72 -5.37 -22.31
CA CYS A 99 4.86 -4.45 -22.40
C CYS A 99 5.12 -4.00 -23.84
N ARG A 100 4.93 -4.87 -24.83
CA ARG A 100 5.14 -4.54 -26.24
C ARG A 100 4.10 -3.56 -26.78
N LEU A 101 2.87 -3.62 -26.29
CA LEU A 101 1.76 -2.76 -26.71
C LEU A 101 1.85 -1.32 -26.18
N VAL A 102 2.77 -1.04 -25.28
CA VAL A 102 2.86 0.26 -24.60
C VAL A 102 4.20 0.94 -24.92
N ASP A 103 4.13 2.12 -25.52
CA ASP A 103 5.23 3.07 -25.59
C ASP A 103 5.04 4.12 -24.50
N ASP A 104 5.94 4.15 -23.51
CA ASP A 104 5.81 5.02 -22.34
C ASP A 104 5.91 6.50 -22.69
N TRP A 105 6.69 6.86 -23.73
CA TRP A 105 6.73 8.23 -24.20
C TRP A 105 5.38 8.68 -24.77
N GLN A 106 4.78 7.86 -25.62
CA GLN A 106 3.46 8.13 -26.18
C GLN A 106 2.39 8.25 -25.10
N VAL A 107 2.41 7.34 -24.11
CA VAL A 107 1.48 7.36 -22.96
C VAL A 107 1.59 8.65 -22.18
N THR A 108 2.82 9.10 -21.88
CA THR A 108 3.06 10.22 -20.96
C THR A 108 3.04 11.59 -21.62
N HIS A 109 3.26 11.69 -22.95
CA HIS A 109 3.42 12.96 -23.63
C HIS A 109 2.38 13.25 -24.72
N GLU A 110 1.76 12.21 -25.25
CA GLU A 110 0.81 12.35 -26.37
C GLU A 110 -0.62 11.97 -25.97
N LEU A 111 -0.78 10.77 -25.40
CA LEU A 111 -2.11 10.23 -25.09
C LEU A 111 -2.62 10.61 -23.71
N TYR A 112 -1.73 10.77 -22.73
CA TYR A 112 -2.05 10.92 -21.30
C TYR A 112 -2.93 9.78 -20.78
N ASP A 113 -2.91 8.64 -21.44
CA ASP A 113 -3.63 7.40 -21.13
C ASP A 113 -2.94 6.22 -21.82
N LEU A 114 -3.31 4.99 -21.44
CA LEU A 114 -2.88 3.80 -22.16
C LEU A 114 -3.55 3.75 -23.54
N PRO A 115 -2.86 3.22 -24.57
CA PRO A 115 -3.49 2.95 -25.87
C PRO A 115 -4.72 2.05 -25.72
N ASN A 116 -5.75 2.29 -26.51
CA ASN A 116 -6.98 1.48 -26.48
C ASN A 116 -6.73 -0.02 -26.68
N GLU A 117 -5.70 -0.37 -27.44
CA GLU A 117 -5.29 -1.76 -27.64
C GLU A 117 -4.74 -2.37 -26.35
N ALA A 118 -3.91 -1.63 -25.61
CA ALA A 118 -3.39 -2.06 -24.31
C ALA A 118 -4.53 -2.22 -23.29
N TRP A 119 -5.47 -1.28 -23.21
CA TRP A 119 -6.66 -1.41 -22.35
C TRP A 119 -7.46 -2.67 -22.65
N ARG A 120 -7.75 -2.93 -23.95
CA ARG A 120 -8.46 -4.16 -24.34
C ARG A 120 -7.67 -5.39 -23.95
N TYR A 121 -6.38 -5.42 -24.24
CA TYR A 121 -5.53 -6.55 -23.96
C TYR A 121 -5.47 -6.90 -22.47
N ILE A 122 -5.22 -5.92 -21.59
CA ILE A 122 -5.15 -6.17 -20.13
C ILE A 122 -6.49 -6.62 -19.55
N LYS A 123 -7.61 -6.15 -20.08
CA LYS A 123 -8.95 -6.63 -19.72
C LYS A 123 -9.19 -8.06 -20.20
N ASP A 124 -8.95 -8.34 -21.46
CA ASP A 124 -9.20 -9.65 -22.08
C ASP A 124 -8.32 -10.75 -21.49
N LYS A 125 -7.09 -10.41 -21.09
CA LYS A 125 -6.12 -11.35 -20.50
C LYS A 125 -6.24 -11.47 -18.99
N GLY A 126 -7.16 -10.77 -18.35
CA GLY A 126 -7.47 -10.91 -16.93
C GLY A 126 -6.50 -10.22 -15.97
N PHE A 127 -5.68 -9.27 -16.45
CA PHE A 127 -4.76 -8.53 -15.60
C PHE A 127 -5.47 -7.78 -14.45
N LEU A 128 -6.72 -7.36 -14.64
CA LEU A 128 -7.47 -6.63 -13.62
C LEU A 128 -8.09 -7.53 -12.56
N GLY A 129 -8.09 -8.85 -12.78
CA GLY A 129 -8.64 -9.85 -11.88
C GLY A 129 -7.65 -10.93 -11.46
N MET A 130 -6.36 -10.60 -11.37
CA MET A 130 -5.33 -11.60 -11.04
C MET A 130 -5.57 -12.29 -9.71
N ILE A 131 -5.97 -11.54 -8.66
CA ILE A 131 -6.21 -12.08 -7.31
C ILE A 131 -7.62 -12.70 -7.16
N ILE A 132 -8.53 -12.41 -8.08
CA ILE A 132 -9.91 -12.91 -8.02
C ILE A 132 -9.92 -14.41 -8.31
N PRO A 133 -10.62 -15.23 -7.49
CA PRO A 133 -10.72 -16.67 -7.70
C PRO A 133 -11.30 -17.04 -9.08
N LYS A 134 -10.86 -18.16 -9.62
CA LYS A 134 -11.32 -18.71 -10.90
C LYS A 134 -12.84 -18.92 -10.96
N LYS A 135 -13.47 -19.28 -9.84
CA LYS A 135 -14.93 -19.42 -9.76
C LYS A 135 -15.69 -18.14 -10.09
N TYR A 136 -15.06 -16.99 -9.98
CA TYR A 136 -15.60 -15.67 -10.36
C TYR A 136 -15.00 -15.14 -11.67
N GLY A 137 -14.22 -15.97 -12.37
CA GLY A 137 -13.62 -15.61 -13.66
C GLY A 137 -12.28 -14.89 -13.57
N GLY A 138 -11.65 -14.82 -12.40
CA GLY A 138 -10.30 -14.32 -12.21
C GLY A 138 -9.22 -15.38 -12.45
N LEU A 139 -7.96 -15.00 -12.26
CA LEU A 139 -6.80 -15.88 -12.50
C LEU A 139 -6.40 -16.69 -11.26
N GLU A 140 -6.81 -16.25 -10.07
CA GLU A 140 -6.47 -16.88 -8.78
C GLU A 140 -4.95 -16.99 -8.57
N PHE A 141 -4.23 -15.96 -8.96
CA PHE A 141 -2.79 -15.89 -8.83
C PHE A 141 -2.37 -15.58 -7.39
N SER A 142 -1.19 -16.06 -7.03
CA SER A 142 -0.58 -15.76 -5.74
C SER A 142 -0.19 -14.28 -5.62
N ALA A 143 -0.08 -13.78 -4.38
CA ALA A 143 0.44 -12.45 -4.12
C ALA A 143 1.87 -12.26 -4.68
N TYR A 144 2.66 -13.33 -4.72
CA TYR A 144 3.98 -13.31 -5.32
C TYR A 144 3.91 -13.11 -6.84
N ALA A 145 3.04 -13.83 -7.53
CA ALA A 145 2.83 -13.64 -8.97
C ALA A 145 2.35 -12.23 -9.28
N HIS A 146 1.39 -11.70 -8.52
CA HIS A 146 0.94 -10.31 -8.65
C HIS A 146 2.11 -9.33 -8.52
N SER A 147 2.96 -9.48 -7.51
CA SER A 147 4.15 -8.66 -7.31
C SER A 147 5.12 -8.76 -8.50
N GLN A 148 5.36 -9.95 -9.04
CA GLN A 148 6.25 -10.15 -10.19
C GLN A 148 5.69 -9.52 -11.47
N VAL A 149 4.38 -9.67 -11.73
CA VAL A 149 3.70 -9.02 -12.87
C VAL A 149 3.84 -7.49 -12.77
N VAL A 150 3.47 -6.90 -11.64
CA VAL A 150 3.58 -5.45 -11.42
C VAL A 150 5.01 -4.97 -11.59
N THR A 151 5.99 -5.69 -11.05
CA THR A 151 7.42 -5.38 -11.21
C THR A 151 7.81 -5.37 -12.69
N LYS A 152 7.42 -6.39 -13.44
CA LYS A 152 7.74 -6.48 -14.88
C LYS A 152 7.11 -5.34 -15.68
N LEU A 153 5.82 -5.08 -15.49
CA LEU A 153 5.12 -3.99 -16.17
C LEU A 153 5.72 -2.63 -15.84
N SER A 154 6.18 -2.42 -14.60
CA SER A 154 6.85 -1.19 -14.15
C SER A 154 8.17 -0.93 -14.88
N THR A 155 8.84 -1.95 -15.36
CA THR A 155 10.08 -1.76 -16.16
C THR A 155 9.80 -1.16 -17.52
N ARG A 156 8.56 -1.23 -17.99
CA ARG A 156 8.15 -0.67 -19.29
C ARG A 156 7.41 0.66 -19.12
N SER A 157 6.39 0.71 -18.27
CA SER A 157 5.56 1.90 -18.06
C SER A 157 4.94 1.90 -16.68
N SER A 158 5.10 3.02 -15.96
CA SER A 158 4.44 3.23 -14.68
C SER A 158 2.92 3.28 -14.81
N ALA A 159 2.40 3.87 -15.89
CA ALA A 159 0.97 3.94 -16.14
C ALA A 159 0.36 2.56 -16.33
N LEU A 160 1.00 1.69 -17.14
CA LEU A 160 0.57 0.31 -17.34
C LEU A 160 0.58 -0.47 -16.02
N SER A 161 1.68 -0.37 -15.27
CA SER A 161 1.84 -1.07 -14.00
C SER A 161 0.77 -0.66 -12.98
N VAL A 162 0.55 0.64 -12.80
CA VAL A 162 -0.43 1.17 -11.84
C VAL A 162 -1.86 0.82 -12.24
N SER A 163 -2.18 0.82 -13.54
CA SER A 163 -3.50 0.40 -14.04
C SER A 163 -3.84 -1.05 -13.70
N VAL A 164 -2.83 -1.91 -13.63
CA VAL A 164 -2.98 -3.32 -13.22
C VAL A 164 -2.90 -3.48 -11.69
N MET A 165 -2.01 -2.74 -11.03
CA MET A 165 -1.77 -2.85 -9.60
C MET A 165 -3.01 -2.48 -8.78
N VAL A 166 -3.64 -1.35 -9.07
CA VAL A 166 -4.72 -0.80 -8.25
C VAL A 166 -5.92 -1.73 -8.13
N PRO A 167 -6.47 -2.32 -9.22
CA PRO A 167 -7.57 -3.28 -9.12
C PRO A 167 -7.24 -4.50 -8.26
N ASN A 168 -6.00 -4.94 -8.28
CA ASN A 168 -5.56 -6.15 -7.59
C ASN A 168 -5.04 -5.93 -6.16
N SER A 169 -4.67 -4.71 -5.76
CA SER A 169 -4.11 -4.42 -4.44
C SER A 169 -4.97 -3.52 -3.57
N LEU A 170 -5.61 -2.52 -4.17
CA LEU A 170 -6.43 -1.52 -3.49
C LEU A 170 -7.90 -1.55 -3.94
N GLY A 171 -8.23 -2.41 -4.89
CA GLY A 171 -9.59 -2.59 -5.37
C GLY A 171 -10.48 -3.32 -4.37
N PRO A 172 -11.79 -3.28 -4.57
CA PRO A 172 -12.76 -3.91 -3.67
C PRO A 172 -12.74 -5.44 -3.74
N GLY A 173 -11.99 -6.06 -4.66
CA GLY A 173 -11.95 -7.51 -4.86
C GLY A 173 -11.60 -8.27 -3.59
N GLU A 174 -10.52 -7.89 -2.92
CA GLU A 174 -10.08 -8.50 -1.66
C GLU A 174 -11.09 -8.29 -0.53
N LEU A 175 -11.61 -7.06 -0.39
CA LEU A 175 -12.63 -6.75 0.62
C LEU A 175 -13.92 -7.54 0.39
N LEU A 176 -14.37 -7.64 -0.86
CA LEU A 176 -15.55 -8.44 -1.21
C LEU A 176 -15.34 -9.92 -0.92
N LEU A 177 -14.16 -10.47 -1.22
CA LEU A 177 -13.85 -11.88 -0.93
C LEU A 177 -13.95 -12.19 0.55
N HIS A 178 -13.47 -11.30 1.42
CA HIS A 178 -13.46 -11.51 2.86
C HIS A 178 -14.79 -11.12 3.54
N TYR A 179 -15.38 -10.01 3.16
CA TYR A 179 -16.47 -9.38 3.91
C TYR A 179 -17.77 -9.22 3.11
N GLY A 180 -17.75 -9.41 1.80
CA GLY A 180 -18.95 -9.29 0.95
C GLY A 180 -19.96 -10.40 1.20
N THR A 181 -21.25 -10.12 1.03
CA THR A 181 -22.29 -11.15 0.95
C THR A 181 -22.14 -11.97 -0.34
N ASP A 182 -22.73 -13.14 -0.40
CA ASP A 182 -22.71 -13.96 -1.61
C ASP A 182 -23.32 -13.24 -2.82
N GLU A 183 -24.36 -12.46 -2.60
CA GLU A 183 -24.98 -11.61 -3.64
C GLU A 183 -23.98 -10.58 -4.17
N GLN A 184 -23.29 -9.86 -3.29
CA GLN A 184 -22.25 -8.89 -3.66
C GLN A 184 -21.08 -9.55 -4.39
N LYS A 185 -20.59 -10.68 -3.89
CA LYS A 185 -19.52 -11.45 -4.54
C LYS A 185 -19.89 -11.90 -5.94
N ASN A 186 -21.07 -12.48 -6.09
CA ASN A 186 -21.56 -12.99 -7.38
C ASN A 186 -21.86 -11.87 -8.38
N HIS A 187 -22.21 -10.67 -7.91
CA HIS A 187 -22.45 -9.52 -8.77
C HIS A 187 -21.14 -8.84 -9.20
N TYR A 188 -20.29 -8.46 -8.24
CA TYR A 188 -19.15 -7.58 -8.52
C TYR A 188 -17.89 -8.33 -8.96
N LEU A 189 -17.54 -9.47 -8.35
CA LEU A 189 -16.26 -10.12 -8.64
C LEU A 189 -16.10 -10.53 -10.10
N PRO A 190 -17.13 -11.09 -10.80
CA PRO A 190 -17.00 -11.38 -12.23
C PRO A 190 -16.83 -10.14 -13.10
N ARG A 191 -17.44 -9.02 -12.71
CA ARG A 191 -17.37 -7.75 -13.45
C ARG A 191 -16.01 -7.10 -13.30
N LEU A 192 -15.46 -7.12 -12.08
CA LEU A 192 -14.09 -6.68 -11.79
C LEU A 192 -13.07 -7.55 -12.51
N ALA A 193 -13.22 -8.88 -12.46
CA ALA A 193 -12.29 -9.80 -13.12
C ALA A 193 -12.20 -9.57 -14.65
N LYS A 194 -13.30 -9.21 -15.28
CA LYS A 194 -13.37 -8.89 -16.72
C LYS A 194 -13.04 -7.43 -17.04
N GLY A 195 -12.77 -6.60 -16.05
CA GLY A 195 -12.55 -5.17 -16.26
C GLY A 195 -13.76 -4.42 -16.84
N ILE A 196 -14.99 -4.97 -16.65
CA ILE A 196 -16.24 -4.26 -16.94
C ILE A 196 -16.38 -3.11 -15.96
N GLU A 197 -16.02 -3.36 -14.70
CA GLU A 197 -15.89 -2.36 -13.67
C GLU A 197 -14.42 -2.21 -13.29
N VAL A 198 -13.94 -0.98 -13.25
CA VAL A 198 -12.57 -0.63 -12.88
C VAL A 198 -12.64 0.17 -11.58
N PRO A 199 -12.04 -0.32 -10.50
CA PRO A 199 -12.12 0.35 -9.21
C PRO A 199 -11.08 1.48 -9.07
N ALA A 200 -11.42 2.45 -8.23
CA ALA A 200 -10.47 3.40 -7.68
C ALA A 200 -10.59 3.44 -6.14
N PHE A 201 -9.49 3.77 -5.46
CA PHE A 201 -9.46 3.88 -4.00
C PHE A 201 -9.38 5.34 -3.58
N ALA A 202 -10.52 5.94 -3.24
CA ALA A 202 -10.65 7.36 -2.92
C ALA A 202 -10.30 7.64 -1.46
N LEU A 203 -9.01 7.61 -1.10
CA LEU A 203 -8.54 7.82 0.28
C LEU A 203 -8.22 9.29 0.54
N THR A 204 -7.25 9.87 -0.18
CA THR A 204 -6.67 11.17 0.13
C THR A 204 -7.68 12.31 -0.02
N SER A 205 -7.74 13.20 0.98
CA SER A 205 -8.50 14.44 0.96
C SER A 205 -7.56 15.67 0.99
N PRO A 206 -8.06 16.90 0.74
CA PRO A 206 -7.26 18.09 0.92
C PRO A 206 -6.69 18.28 2.33
N TRP A 207 -7.35 17.72 3.32
CA TRP A 207 -7.09 17.90 4.74
C TRP A 207 -6.35 16.75 5.39
N ALA A 208 -6.42 15.55 4.81
CA ALA A 208 -5.82 14.34 5.36
C ALA A 208 -5.27 13.44 4.24
N GLY A 209 -3.98 13.17 4.30
CA GLY A 209 -3.26 12.24 3.44
C GLY A 209 -2.69 11.08 4.25
N SER A 210 -1.47 11.25 4.77
CA SER A 210 -0.80 10.23 5.59
C SER A 210 -1.55 9.93 6.90
N ASP A 211 -2.24 10.91 7.46
CA ASP A 211 -3.15 10.72 8.59
C ASP A 211 -4.56 10.37 8.09
N ALA A 212 -4.72 9.15 7.64
CA ALA A 212 -5.98 8.64 7.11
C ALA A 212 -7.11 8.59 8.16
N ALA A 213 -6.77 8.56 9.44
CA ALA A 213 -7.74 8.58 10.53
C ALA A 213 -8.38 9.98 10.75
N SER A 214 -7.76 11.03 10.21
CA SER A 214 -8.24 12.42 10.31
C SER A 214 -9.03 12.88 9.10
N ILE A 215 -9.49 11.99 8.23
CA ILE A 215 -10.32 12.31 7.07
C ILE A 215 -11.66 12.90 7.55
N PRO A 216 -12.01 14.14 7.14
CA PRO A 216 -13.21 14.83 7.63
C PRO A 216 -14.50 14.44 6.88
N ASP A 217 -14.42 13.50 5.97
CA ASP A 217 -15.57 13.08 5.16
C ASP A 217 -16.70 12.54 6.03
N SER A 218 -17.92 12.77 5.62
CA SER A 218 -19.08 12.34 6.36
C SER A 218 -20.13 11.70 5.48
N GLY A 219 -20.85 10.74 6.05
CA GLY A 219 -21.98 10.10 5.41
C GLY A 219 -23.18 10.04 6.36
N VAL A 220 -24.33 10.53 5.92
CA VAL A 220 -25.57 10.52 6.68
C VAL A 220 -26.49 9.44 6.11
N VAL A 221 -26.83 8.47 6.93
CA VAL A 221 -27.80 7.41 6.56
C VAL A 221 -29.16 8.06 6.37
N CYS A 222 -29.77 7.87 5.20
CA CYS A 222 -31.06 8.44 4.86
C CYS A 222 -31.81 7.57 3.85
N LYS A 223 -33.11 7.75 3.74
CA LYS A 223 -33.88 7.19 2.65
C LYS A 223 -33.75 8.05 1.40
N GLY A 224 -33.72 7.43 0.24
CA GLY A 224 -33.63 8.09 -1.06
C GLY A 224 -34.20 7.24 -2.18
N MET A 225 -34.45 7.85 -3.34
CA MET A 225 -34.96 7.14 -4.51
C MET A 225 -33.77 6.62 -5.34
N TRP A 226 -33.77 5.32 -5.62
CA TRP A 226 -32.84 4.67 -6.51
C TRP A 226 -33.59 3.76 -7.48
N GLN A 227 -33.40 3.99 -8.79
CA GLN A 227 -34.10 3.22 -9.84
C GLN A 227 -35.64 3.12 -9.63
N GLY A 228 -36.26 4.23 -9.21
CA GLY A 228 -37.70 4.32 -8.97
C GLY A 228 -38.22 3.68 -7.68
N LYS A 229 -37.33 3.20 -6.81
CA LYS A 229 -37.71 2.62 -5.50
C LYS A 229 -37.09 3.41 -4.36
N GLU A 230 -37.81 3.53 -3.25
CA GLU A 230 -37.24 4.07 -2.01
C GLU A 230 -36.32 3.04 -1.40
N VAL A 231 -35.06 3.41 -1.19
CA VAL A 231 -34.03 2.57 -0.57
C VAL A 231 -33.37 3.28 0.61
N LEU A 232 -32.89 2.52 1.57
CA LEU A 232 -31.99 3.02 2.60
C LEU A 232 -30.61 3.15 1.98
N GLY A 233 -30.02 4.33 2.09
CA GLY A 233 -28.72 4.64 1.54
C GLY A 233 -27.95 5.61 2.42
N MET A 234 -26.91 6.20 1.86
CA MET A 234 -26.07 7.17 2.55
C MET A 234 -25.85 8.39 1.66
N ARG A 235 -26.11 9.57 2.20
CA ARG A 235 -25.71 10.82 1.56
C ARG A 235 -24.29 11.13 1.99
N VAL A 236 -23.36 11.02 1.06
CA VAL A 236 -21.92 11.23 1.28
C VAL A 236 -21.55 12.66 0.93
N ASN A 237 -20.73 13.29 1.80
CA ASN A 237 -20.10 14.58 1.56
C ASN A 237 -18.59 14.39 1.70
N TRP A 238 -17.87 14.49 0.59
CA TRP A 238 -16.44 14.28 0.53
C TRP A 238 -15.77 15.21 -0.49
N ASP A 239 -14.47 15.48 -0.28
CA ASP A 239 -13.58 16.10 -1.25
C ASP A 239 -12.31 15.25 -1.36
N LYS A 240 -12.04 14.72 -2.54
CA LYS A 240 -10.95 13.76 -2.79
C LYS A 240 -9.98 14.28 -3.85
N ARG A 241 -8.69 14.00 -3.67
CA ARG A 241 -7.63 14.35 -4.64
C ARG A 241 -6.60 13.25 -4.77
N TYR A 242 -5.87 13.26 -5.88
CA TYR A 242 -4.83 12.29 -6.21
C TYR A 242 -5.35 10.85 -6.28
N ILE A 243 -6.59 10.67 -6.71
CA ILE A 243 -7.19 9.36 -6.77
C ILE A 243 -6.75 8.64 -8.04
N THR A 244 -5.91 7.64 -7.86
CA THR A 244 -5.40 6.80 -8.94
C THR A 244 -6.55 6.08 -9.63
N LEU A 245 -6.54 6.06 -10.96
CA LEU A 245 -7.57 5.54 -11.86
C LEU A 245 -8.92 6.27 -11.83
N ALA A 246 -9.08 7.37 -11.10
CA ALA A 246 -10.34 8.13 -11.09
C ALA A 246 -10.88 8.46 -12.50
N PRO A 247 -10.06 8.84 -13.50
CA PRO A 247 -10.56 9.14 -14.84
C PRO A 247 -11.15 7.94 -15.61
N VAL A 248 -10.80 6.71 -15.22
CA VAL A 248 -11.19 5.47 -15.92
C VAL A 248 -12.01 4.52 -15.04
N CYS A 249 -12.23 4.86 -13.77
CA CYS A 249 -13.03 4.05 -12.87
C CYS A 249 -14.53 4.17 -13.18
N THR A 250 -15.30 3.12 -12.81
CA THR A 250 -16.76 3.03 -13.03
C THR A 250 -17.54 3.30 -11.76
#